data_f590269ff270034319bc66e7b9a7bf0b
#
_entry.id   f590269ff270034319bc66e7b9a7bf0b
#
_cell.length_a   1.000
_cell.length_b   1.000
_cell.length_c   1.000
_cell.angle_alpha   90.00
_cell.angle_beta   90.00
_cell.angle_gamma   90.00
#
_symmetry.space_group_name_H-M   'P 1'
#
loop_
_entity.id
_entity.type
_entity.pdbx_description
1 polymer ?
#
loop_
_entity_poly.entity_id
_entity_poly.type
_entity_poly.pdbx_seq_one_letter_code
_entity_poly.pdbx_strand_id
1 'polypeptide(L)'
;YDIQIEFGDICNILAYISIGDRLQDIERLVGALADIERLYKKDSTGMLSGEYIAPAVVASPQQAFYAEKESLPMEQAAGRISGEFVMCYPPGIPILAPGEMVTQEIVEYILYARDKGCSMQGMEDPKVERLQVLKGGI
;
A
#
# COMPACT_ATOMS: atom_id res chain seq x y z
N TYR A 1 21.86 0.69 -14.97
CA TYR A 1 22.28 2.10 -15.10
C TYR A 1 23.11 2.57 -13.90
N ASP A 2 23.27 1.70 -12.89
CA ASP A 2 24.05 2.00 -11.68
C ASP A 2 23.49 3.25 -10.96
N ILE A 3 22.18 3.29 -10.78
CA ILE A 3 21.41 4.33 -10.09
C ILE A 3 20.61 3.68 -8.99
N GLN A 4 20.78 4.16 -7.76
CA GLN A 4 19.96 3.76 -6.63
C GLN A 4 18.85 4.80 -6.44
N ILE A 5 17.60 4.39 -6.58
CA ILE A 5 16.43 5.21 -6.25
C ILE A 5 16.06 5.04 -4.77
N GLU A 6 15.29 5.96 -4.21
CA GLU A 6 14.82 5.88 -2.84
C GLU A 6 13.82 4.72 -2.68
N PHE A 7 12.78 4.69 -3.48
CA PHE A 7 11.88 3.55 -3.62
C PHE A 7 11.10 3.59 -4.94
N GLY A 8 10.47 2.47 -5.28
CA GLY A 8 9.51 2.36 -6.38
C GLY A 8 8.32 1.51 -6.00
N ASP A 9 7.15 1.87 -6.51
CA ASP A 9 5.92 1.08 -6.44
C ASP A 9 5.49 0.60 -7.83
N ILE A 10 4.24 0.11 -7.96
CA ILE A 10 3.71 -0.42 -9.23
C ILE A 10 3.74 0.63 -10.35
N CYS A 11 3.55 1.91 -10.02
CA CYS A 11 3.32 2.99 -10.98
C CYS A 11 4.33 4.13 -10.86
N ASN A 12 5.09 4.21 -9.78
CA ASN A 12 5.92 5.35 -9.47
C ASN A 12 7.34 4.94 -9.07
N ILE A 13 8.27 5.85 -9.30
CA ILE A 13 9.59 5.83 -8.66
C ILE A 13 9.80 7.15 -7.94
N LEU A 14 10.46 7.10 -6.80
CA LEU A 14 10.92 8.27 -6.07
C LEU A 14 12.44 8.32 -6.08
N ALA A 15 12.99 9.43 -6.53
CA ALA A 15 14.39 9.75 -6.38
C ALA A 15 14.53 10.96 -5.46
N TYR A 16 15.41 10.85 -4.47
CA TYR A 16 15.72 11.94 -3.56
C TYR A 16 16.90 12.72 -4.12
N ILE A 17 16.74 14.02 -4.36
CA ILE A 17 17.79 14.92 -4.85
C ILE A 17 18.20 15.85 -3.71
N SER A 18 19.47 15.88 -3.40
CA SER A 18 20.05 16.65 -2.30
C SER A 18 21.10 17.66 -2.80
N ILE A 19 21.61 18.45 -1.87
CA ILE A 19 22.70 19.42 -2.18
C ILE A 19 24.03 18.73 -2.58
N GLY A 20 24.14 17.43 -2.34
CA GLY A 20 25.33 16.64 -2.73
C GLY A 20 25.29 16.13 -4.16
N ASP A 21 24.12 16.18 -4.82
CA ASP A 21 23.94 15.68 -6.17
C ASP A 21 24.39 16.72 -7.21
N ARG A 22 25.07 16.23 -8.23
CA ARG A 22 25.54 17.08 -9.34
C ARG A 22 24.54 17.03 -10.48
N LEU A 23 24.57 18.05 -11.34
CA LEU A 23 23.73 18.09 -12.54
C LEU A 23 23.90 16.82 -13.41
N GLN A 24 25.12 16.32 -13.53
CA GLN A 24 25.42 15.09 -14.28
C GLN A 24 24.70 13.85 -13.73
N ASP A 25 24.51 13.78 -12.42
CA ASP A 25 23.80 12.65 -11.76
C ASP A 25 22.31 12.69 -12.10
N ILE A 26 21.73 13.90 -12.15
CA ILE A 26 20.34 14.13 -12.58
C ILE A 26 20.15 13.82 -14.07
N GLU A 27 21.05 14.31 -14.93
CA GLU A 27 21.04 14.04 -16.37
C GLU A 27 21.13 12.53 -16.64
N ARG A 28 21.96 11.81 -15.88
CA ARG A 28 22.07 10.35 -15.94
C ARG A 28 20.74 9.65 -15.59
N LEU A 29 20.05 10.10 -14.54
CA LEU A 29 18.72 9.57 -14.17
C LEU A 29 17.71 9.80 -15.29
N VAL A 30 17.63 11.03 -15.83
CA VAL A 30 16.73 11.36 -16.94
C VAL A 30 17.03 10.52 -18.18
N GLY A 31 18.29 10.36 -18.53
CA GLY A 31 18.75 9.51 -19.64
C GLY A 31 18.37 8.04 -19.44
N ALA A 32 18.52 7.51 -18.22
CA ALA A 32 18.15 6.15 -17.88
C ALA A 32 16.65 5.94 -18.01
N LEU A 33 15.82 6.88 -17.55
CA LEU A 33 14.36 6.82 -17.66
C LEU A 33 13.89 6.85 -19.12
N ALA A 34 14.48 7.72 -19.95
CA ALA A 34 14.19 7.79 -21.37
C ALA A 34 14.54 6.47 -22.10
N ASP A 35 15.65 5.86 -21.71
CA ASP A 35 16.10 4.58 -22.28
C ASP A 35 15.20 3.42 -21.85
N ILE A 36 14.76 3.39 -20.58
CA ILE A 36 13.81 2.42 -20.06
C ILE A 36 12.46 2.56 -20.78
N GLU A 37 11.96 3.78 -20.95
CA GLU A 37 10.73 4.01 -21.71
C GLU A 37 10.85 3.46 -23.14
N ARG A 38 11.91 3.79 -23.82
CA ARG A 38 12.15 3.35 -25.20
C ARG A 38 12.21 1.82 -25.34
N LEU A 39 12.84 1.12 -24.37
CA LEU A 39 13.11 -0.31 -24.45
C LEU A 39 11.98 -1.17 -23.88
N TYR A 40 11.26 -0.67 -22.88
CA TYR A 40 10.35 -1.47 -22.05
C TYR A 40 8.94 -0.92 -21.97
N LYS A 41 8.62 0.14 -22.75
CA LYS A 41 7.26 0.67 -22.81
C LYS A 41 6.26 -0.44 -23.12
N LYS A 42 5.26 -0.56 -22.25
CA LYS A 42 4.11 -1.45 -22.45
C LYS A 42 2.85 -0.60 -22.50
N ASP A 43 1.83 -1.11 -23.18
CA ASP A 43 0.51 -0.51 -23.08
C ASP A 43 0.07 -0.58 -21.61
N SER A 44 -0.39 0.55 -21.08
CA SER A 44 -0.84 0.65 -19.70
C SER A 44 -2.17 -0.09 -19.54
N THR A 45 -2.10 -1.39 -19.31
CA THR A 45 -3.26 -2.19 -18.94
C THR A 45 -3.31 -2.32 -17.44
N GLY A 46 -4.35 -1.77 -16.80
CA GLY A 46 -4.66 -2.06 -15.41
C GLY A 46 -3.98 -1.17 -14.37
N MET A 47 -3.70 0.09 -14.71
CA MET A 47 -3.54 1.09 -13.64
C MET A 47 -4.87 1.17 -12.91
N LEU A 48 -4.83 0.93 -11.59
CA LEU A 48 -5.94 1.29 -10.73
C LEU A 48 -6.23 2.77 -10.99
N SER A 49 -7.44 3.10 -11.36
CA SER A 49 -7.90 4.49 -11.28
C SER A 49 -7.69 4.89 -9.82
N GLY A 50 -6.74 5.77 -9.57
CA GLY A 50 -6.32 6.12 -8.23
C GLY A 50 -7.35 6.98 -7.51
N GLU A 51 -8.61 6.56 -7.47
CA GLU A 51 -9.57 7.12 -6.55
C GLU A 51 -9.12 6.70 -5.14
N TYR A 52 -8.79 7.73 -4.36
CA TYR A 52 -8.45 7.56 -2.95
C TYR A 52 -9.67 6.97 -2.22
N ILE A 53 -9.54 5.73 -1.79
CA ILE A 53 -10.54 5.10 -0.93
C ILE A 53 -10.30 5.67 0.48
N ALA A 54 -11.19 6.54 0.94
CA ALA A 54 -11.15 7.09 2.30
C ALA A 54 -11.93 6.17 3.23
N PRO A 55 -11.28 5.36 4.09
CA PRO A 55 -11.99 4.53 5.05
C PRO A 55 -12.75 5.40 6.05
N ALA A 56 -13.96 4.98 6.41
CA ALA A 56 -14.71 5.63 7.47
C ALA A 56 -14.12 5.26 8.84
N VAL A 57 -13.71 6.26 9.60
CA VAL A 57 -13.26 6.08 10.98
C VAL A 57 -14.48 5.84 11.87
N VAL A 58 -14.59 4.65 12.46
CA VAL A 58 -15.71 4.23 13.33
C VAL A 58 -15.30 4.28 14.80
N ALA A 59 -14.05 3.94 15.09
CA ALA A 59 -13.47 3.97 16.42
C ALA A 59 -12.15 4.72 16.41
N SER A 60 -11.76 5.29 17.56
CA SER A 60 -10.42 5.85 17.66
C SER A 60 -9.36 4.72 17.57
N PRO A 61 -8.15 5.00 17.03
CA PRO A 61 -7.07 4.01 17.00
C PRO A 61 -6.75 3.44 18.38
N GLN A 62 -6.85 4.24 19.43
CA GLN A 62 -6.63 3.79 20.81
C GLN A 62 -7.69 2.77 21.24
N GLN A 63 -8.98 3.04 21.00
CA GLN A 63 -10.06 2.10 21.29
C GLN A 63 -9.87 0.78 20.54
N ALA A 64 -9.58 0.86 19.25
CA ALA A 64 -9.35 -0.32 18.43
C ALA A 64 -8.12 -1.11 18.85
N PHE A 65 -7.07 -0.44 19.30
CA PHE A 65 -5.85 -1.10 19.76
C PHE A 65 -6.08 -1.98 20.99
N TYR A 66 -6.86 -1.50 21.96
CA TYR A 66 -7.14 -2.22 23.22
C TYR A 66 -8.38 -3.12 23.17
N ALA A 67 -9.20 -3.05 22.11
CA ALA A 67 -10.37 -3.90 21.96
C ALA A 67 -9.99 -5.37 21.74
N GLU A 68 -10.90 -6.27 22.09
CA GLU A 68 -10.77 -7.68 21.69
C GLU A 68 -10.87 -7.82 20.18
N LYS A 69 -9.99 -8.67 19.64
CA LYS A 69 -9.89 -8.90 18.20
C LYS A 69 -10.18 -10.36 17.87
N GLU A 70 -10.63 -10.58 16.66
CA GLU A 70 -10.74 -11.90 16.07
C GLU A 70 -10.14 -11.88 14.66
N SER A 71 -9.57 -12.99 14.26
CA SER A 71 -8.98 -13.15 12.94
C SER A 71 -10.02 -13.70 11.98
N LEU A 72 -10.30 -12.98 10.88
CA LEU A 72 -11.20 -13.42 9.82
C LEU A 72 -10.44 -13.64 8.51
N PRO A 73 -10.91 -14.53 7.62
CA PRO A 73 -10.46 -14.54 6.23
C PRO A 73 -10.65 -13.15 5.60
N MET A 74 -9.69 -12.71 4.79
CA MET A 74 -9.71 -11.36 4.20
C MET A 74 -11.02 -11.07 3.45
N GLU A 75 -11.52 -12.04 2.70
CA GLU A 75 -12.75 -11.93 1.91
C GLU A 75 -14.01 -11.77 2.78
N GLN A 76 -13.94 -12.13 4.05
CA GLN A 76 -15.05 -12.03 5.01
C GLN A 76 -14.92 -10.81 5.92
N ALA A 77 -13.89 -10.01 5.76
CA ALA A 77 -13.63 -8.85 6.62
C ALA A 77 -14.48 -7.63 6.25
N ALA A 78 -15.10 -7.59 5.06
CA ALA A 78 -15.95 -6.47 4.66
C ALA A 78 -17.12 -6.28 5.65
N GLY A 79 -17.38 -5.02 6.01
CA GLY A 79 -18.38 -4.64 7.03
C GLY A 79 -17.89 -4.75 8.48
N ARG A 80 -16.65 -5.14 8.70
CA ARG A 80 -16.03 -5.20 10.04
C ARG A 80 -15.14 -3.98 10.28
N ILE A 81 -14.74 -3.78 11.52
CA ILE A 81 -13.82 -2.71 11.92
C ILE A 81 -12.42 -3.28 12.05
N SER A 82 -11.44 -2.65 11.41
CA SER A 82 -10.05 -3.13 11.47
C SER A 82 -9.48 -3.02 12.88
N GLY A 83 -8.74 -4.04 13.29
CA GLY A 83 -7.98 -4.09 14.52
C GLY A 83 -6.48 -3.91 14.32
N GLU A 84 -6.01 -3.79 13.07
CA GLU A 84 -4.61 -3.67 12.72
C GLU A 84 -4.40 -2.74 11.51
N PHE A 85 -3.14 -2.36 11.29
CA PHE A 85 -2.75 -1.63 10.10
C PHE A 85 -2.60 -2.57 8.91
N VAL A 86 -2.98 -2.10 7.73
CA VAL A 86 -2.63 -2.71 6.46
C VAL A 86 -1.94 -1.65 5.62
N MET A 87 -0.67 -1.83 5.34
CA MET A 87 0.15 -0.88 4.60
C MET A 87 0.81 -1.57 3.42
N CYS A 88 0.82 -0.91 2.27
CA CYS A 88 1.63 -1.32 1.13
C CYS A 88 2.98 -0.61 1.21
N TYR A 89 4.06 -1.35 1.24
CA TYR A 89 5.40 -0.77 1.28
C TYR A 89 6.18 -1.09 -0.01
N PRO A 90 6.87 -0.12 -0.59
CA PRO A 90 6.90 1.31 -0.29
C PRO A 90 5.60 2.04 -0.69
N PRO A 91 5.26 3.21 -0.11
CA PRO A 91 5.98 3.98 0.90
C PRO A 91 5.57 3.64 2.35
N GLY A 92 4.62 2.77 2.58
CA GLY A 92 4.12 2.45 3.92
C GLY A 92 2.96 3.34 4.37
N ILE A 93 2.21 3.90 3.43
CA ILE A 93 0.97 4.62 3.71
C ILE A 93 -0.11 3.60 4.05
N PRO A 94 -0.83 3.76 5.18
CA PRO A 94 -1.92 2.86 5.51
C PRO A 94 -3.04 2.89 4.46
N ILE A 95 -3.40 1.71 3.97
CA ILE A 95 -4.63 1.48 3.21
C ILE A 95 -5.79 1.38 4.20
N LEU A 96 -5.51 0.82 5.38
CA LEU A 96 -6.46 0.60 6.45
C LEU A 96 -5.74 0.77 7.79
N ALA A 97 -6.36 1.48 8.73
CA ALA A 97 -5.86 1.67 10.08
C ALA A 97 -6.81 1.07 11.13
N PRO A 98 -6.31 0.78 12.35
CA PRO A 98 -7.18 0.33 13.43
C PRO A 98 -8.31 1.32 13.72
N GLY A 99 -9.54 0.81 13.81
CA GLY A 99 -10.74 1.61 14.04
C GLY A 99 -11.46 2.06 12.76
N GLU A 100 -10.93 1.74 11.61
CA GLU A 100 -11.57 2.05 10.33
C GLU A 100 -12.45 0.91 9.83
N MET A 101 -13.51 1.28 9.11
CA MET A 101 -14.44 0.34 8.48
C MET A 101 -13.78 -0.33 7.28
N VAL A 102 -13.77 -1.64 7.27
CA VAL A 102 -13.33 -2.44 6.12
C VAL A 102 -14.45 -2.47 5.09
N THR A 103 -14.26 -1.84 3.95
CA THR A 103 -15.22 -1.92 2.83
C THR A 103 -14.82 -3.03 1.86
N GLN A 104 -15.77 -3.45 1.01
CA GLN A 104 -15.50 -4.43 -0.03
C GLN A 104 -14.40 -3.94 -0.99
N GLU A 105 -14.41 -2.66 -1.34
CA GLU A 105 -13.41 -2.03 -2.20
C GLU A 105 -12.01 -2.07 -1.59
N ILE A 106 -11.91 -1.86 -0.26
CA ILE A 106 -10.64 -1.98 0.46
C ILE A 106 -10.11 -3.42 0.41
N VAL A 107 -10.97 -4.41 0.62
CA VAL A 107 -10.59 -5.83 0.52
C VAL A 107 -10.05 -6.15 -0.88
N GLU A 108 -10.78 -5.75 -1.92
CA GLU A 108 -10.37 -5.97 -3.31
C GLU A 108 -9.04 -5.28 -3.64
N TYR A 109 -8.83 -4.06 -3.14
CA TYR A 109 -7.58 -3.33 -3.31
C TYR A 109 -6.39 -4.04 -2.62
N ILE A 110 -6.58 -4.50 -1.37
CA ILE A 110 -5.55 -5.23 -0.62
C ILE A 110 -5.16 -6.52 -1.34
N LEU A 111 -6.15 -7.31 -1.78
CA LEU A 111 -5.92 -8.55 -2.51
C LEU A 111 -5.21 -8.29 -3.85
N TYR A 112 -5.64 -7.26 -4.57
CA TYR A 112 -4.97 -6.86 -5.81
C TYR A 112 -3.50 -6.47 -5.57
N ALA A 113 -3.21 -5.65 -4.55
CA ALA A 113 -1.85 -5.24 -4.23
C ALA A 113 -0.97 -6.44 -3.86
N ARG A 114 -1.50 -7.37 -3.06
CA ARG A 114 -0.83 -8.65 -2.74
C ARG A 114 -0.49 -9.43 -4.01
N ASP A 115 -1.46 -9.63 -4.90
CA ASP A 115 -1.29 -10.44 -6.12
C ASP A 115 -0.34 -9.78 -7.13
N LYS A 116 -0.15 -8.46 -7.05
CA LYS A 116 0.88 -7.72 -7.79
C LYS A 116 2.25 -7.78 -7.13
N GLY A 117 2.38 -8.43 -5.99
CA GLY A 117 3.66 -8.60 -5.30
C GLY A 117 4.08 -7.41 -4.45
N CYS A 118 3.15 -6.52 -4.09
CA CYS A 118 3.45 -5.45 -3.13
C CYS A 118 3.78 -6.06 -1.77
N SER A 119 4.80 -5.51 -1.11
CA SER A 119 5.13 -5.90 0.26
C SER A 119 4.09 -5.32 1.20
N MET A 120 3.29 -6.19 1.81
CA MET A 120 2.26 -5.78 2.78
C MET A 120 2.85 -5.81 4.18
N GLN A 121 2.59 -4.77 4.96
CA GLN A 121 3.11 -4.60 6.32
C GLN A 121 2.02 -4.14 7.28
N GLY A 122 2.29 -4.30 8.59
CA GLY A 122 1.39 -3.89 9.66
C GLY A 122 0.37 -4.96 10.06
N MET A 123 0.26 -6.03 9.30
CA MET A 123 -0.64 -7.15 9.54
C MET A 123 0.04 -8.24 10.38
N GLU A 124 -0.75 -8.93 11.20
CA GLU A 124 -0.30 -10.13 11.92
C GLU A 124 -0.05 -11.31 10.95
N ASP A 125 -0.88 -11.44 9.91
CA ASP A 125 -0.71 -12.44 8.87
C ASP A 125 0.08 -11.91 7.67
N PRO A 126 1.36 -12.29 7.50
CA PRO A 126 2.18 -11.82 6.40
C PRO A 126 1.75 -12.35 5.02
N LYS A 127 0.87 -13.35 4.96
CA LYS A 127 0.33 -13.89 3.71
C LYS A 127 -0.87 -13.12 3.19
N VAL A 128 -1.41 -12.20 4.02
CA VAL A 128 -2.59 -11.40 3.66
C VAL A 128 -3.82 -12.27 3.37
N GLU A 129 -3.91 -13.42 4.02
CA GLU A 129 -5.06 -14.32 3.93
C GLU A 129 -6.12 -13.98 4.99
N ARG A 130 -5.68 -13.35 6.10
CA ARG A 130 -6.52 -13.05 7.26
C ARG A 130 -6.30 -11.63 7.74
N LEU A 131 -7.35 -11.03 8.31
CA LEU A 131 -7.32 -9.70 8.91
C LEU A 131 -7.78 -9.77 10.37
N GLN A 132 -7.10 -9.05 11.25
CA GLN A 132 -7.56 -8.83 12.60
C GLN A 132 -8.64 -7.75 12.62
N VAL A 133 -9.82 -8.11 13.07
CA VAL A 133 -10.97 -7.20 13.18
C VAL A 133 -11.45 -7.13 14.63
N LEU A 134 -12.16 -6.07 14.98
CA LEU A 134 -12.72 -5.94 16.31
C LEU A 134 -13.86 -6.96 16.51
N LYS A 135 -13.86 -7.64 17.66
CA LYS A 135 -14.85 -8.61 18.03
C LYS A 135 -16.13 -7.91 18.51
N GLY A 136 -17.25 -8.25 17.89
CA GLY A 136 -18.58 -7.81 18.36
C GLY A 136 -19.00 -6.39 17.97
N GLY A 137 -18.21 -5.66 17.19
CA GLY A 137 -18.49 -4.25 16.89
C GLY A 137 -18.24 -3.33 18.09
N ILE A 138 -18.43 -2.03 17.91
CA ILE A 138 -18.42 -1.03 19.01
C ILE A 138 -19.84 -0.70 19.38
#